data_0f342a53859a150eaaf3ab4fb6c33718
#
_entry.id   0f342a53859a150eaaf3ab4fb6c33718
#
_cell.length_a   1.000
_cell.length_b   1.000
_cell.length_c   1.000
_cell.angle_alpha   90.00
_cell.angle_beta   90.00
_cell.angle_gamma   90.00
#
_symmetry.space_group_name_H-M   'P 1'
#
loop_
_entity.id
_entity.type
_entity.pdbx_description
1 polymer ?
#
loop_
_entity_poly.entity_id
_entity_poly.type
_entity_poly.pdbx_seq_one_letter_code
_entity_poly.pdbx_strand_id
1 'polypeptide(L)'
;PGNDAVSLASMGIYIFNAEYLYQLLEDDLANPESEHDFGKNVIPAAVAQGRALAHPFGLSCVSRVKSGAPYWRDVGTIDAFWSANLDLASTVPELDIYDTEWPIWTYQRQLPPAKFVPDTLGQNGVAVNTLISGGCIVSGSYVAHSVLFSEVRIHSFCRIEEAVLLPDVTVNRHCRLSRVVVDRDCVETEGLVVGKDPVLDAQRFERTETGVVLITRKKKKKLT
;
A
#
# COMPACT_ATOMS: atom_id res chain seq x y z
N PRO A 1 -26.27 12.87 11.48
CA PRO A 1 -27.48 13.23 12.21
C PRO A 1 -28.62 13.50 11.22
N GLY A 2 -29.76 12.84 11.38
CA GLY A 2 -30.95 13.03 10.56
C GLY A 2 -31.12 12.10 9.37
N ASN A 3 -30.21 11.16 9.15
CA ASN A 3 -30.37 10.08 8.18
C ASN A 3 -29.88 8.77 8.80
N ASP A 4 -30.80 7.86 9.12
CA ASP A 4 -30.49 6.60 9.78
C ASP A 4 -29.78 5.59 8.86
N ALA A 5 -29.63 5.91 7.56
CA ALA A 5 -28.92 5.07 6.59
C ALA A 5 -27.42 5.40 6.50
N VAL A 6 -26.94 6.45 7.18
CA VAL A 6 -25.54 6.90 7.13
C VAL A 6 -25.03 7.22 8.51
N SER A 7 -23.81 6.76 8.83
CA SER A 7 -23.10 7.16 10.03
C SER A 7 -21.77 7.84 9.66
N LEU A 8 -21.32 8.75 10.54
CA LEU A 8 -20.01 9.35 10.40
C LEU A 8 -18.95 8.36 10.92
N ALA A 9 -17.98 8.05 10.08
CA ALA A 9 -16.81 7.24 10.46
C ALA A 9 -15.60 8.16 10.63
N SER A 10 -14.80 7.89 11.66
CA SER A 10 -13.53 8.58 11.87
C SER A 10 -12.51 8.15 10.82
N MET A 11 -11.76 9.12 10.28
CA MET A 11 -10.64 8.89 9.38
C MET A 11 -9.30 8.78 10.12
N GLY A 12 -9.30 8.78 11.45
CA GLY A 12 -8.09 8.73 12.26
C GLY A 12 -7.27 10.04 12.29
N ILE A 13 -7.86 11.15 11.84
CA ILE A 13 -7.19 12.45 11.81
C ILE A 13 -7.88 13.37 12.81
N TYR A 14 -7.09 13.86 13.79
CA TYR A 14 -7.63 14.65 14.90
C TYR A 14 -6.79 15.90 15.15
N ILE A 15 -7.46 16.98 15.55
CA ILE A 15 -6.83 18.22 16.00
C ILE A 15 -7.32 18.49 17.43
N PHE A 16 -6.40 18.61 18.37
CA PHE A 16 -6.68 18.85 19.76
C PHE A 16 -6.08 20.17 20.26
N ASN A 17 -6.71 20.74 21.29
CA ASN A 17 -5.97 21.57 22.22
C ASN A 17 -4.99 20.68 22.99
N ALA A 18 -3.71 21.06 23.07
CA ALA A 18 -2.67 20.22 23.64
C ALA A 18 -2.91 19.88 25.13
N GLU A 19 -3.32 20.85 25.94
CA GLU A 19 -3.56 20.63 27.36
C GLU A 19 -4.73 19.65 27.57
N TYR A 20 -5.77 19.78 26.77
CA TYR A 20 -6.91 18.86 26.82
C TYR A 20 -6.53 17.46 26.37
N LEU A 21 -5.70 17.32 25.34
CA LEU A 21 -5.20 16.02 24.90
C LEU A 21 -4.38 15.34 26.00
N TYR A 22 -3.47 16.07 26.64
CA TYR A 22 -2.65 15.51 27.72
C TYR A 22 -3.51 15.02 28.89
N GLN A 23 -4.52 15.79 29.29
CA GLN A 23 -5.46 15.36 30.32
C GLN A 23 -6.21 14.07 29.93
N LEU A 24 -6.71 13.99 28.69
CA LEU A 24 -7.38 12.77 28.20
C LEU A 24 -6.47 11.55 28.21
N LEU A 25 -5.19 11.72 27.85
CA LEU A 25 -4.22 10.64 27.85
C LEU A 25 -3.82 10.20 29.27
N GLU A 26 -3.70 11.14 30.22
CA GLU A 26 -3.44 10.83 31.62
C GLU A 26 -4.63 10.10 32.26
N ASP A 27 -5.85 10.54 31.99
CA ASP A 27 -7.07 9.89 32.44
C ASP A 27 -7.22 8.47 31.88
N ASP A 28 -6.90 8.29 30.56
CA ASP A 28 -6.92 6.99 29.89
C ASP A 28 -5.84 6.06 30.46
N LEU A 29 -4.63 6.58 30.71
CA LEU A 29 -3.54 5.81 31.30
C LEU A 29 -3.87 5.32 32.72
N ALA A 30 -4.63 6.10 33.49
CA ALA A 30 -5.06 5.74 34.82
C ALA A 30 -6.20 4.71 34.84
N ASN A 31 -6.85 4.47 33.71
CA ASN A 31 -7.96 3.52 33.60
C ASN A 31 -7.46 2.11 33.27
N PRO A 32 -7.52 1.14 34.22
CA PRO A 32 -7.05 -0.21 34.00
C PRO A 32 -7.89 -1.02 32.99
N GLU A 33 -9.11 -0.57 32.70
CA GLU A 33 -10.00 -1.21 31.70
C GLU A 33 -9.79 -0.68 30.27
N SER A 34 -8.91 0.32 30.09
CA SER A 34 -8.64 0.89 28.77
C SER A 34 -7.69 0.00 27.98
N GLU A 35 -7.97 -0.12 26.66
CA GLU A 35 -7.05 -0.71 25.69
C GLU A 35 -5.98 0.30 25.22
N HIS A 36 -6.03 1.56 25.70
CA HIS A 36 -5.18 2.68 25.31
C HIS A 36 -5.21 2.96 23.80
N ASP A 37 -6.38 2.78 23.20
CA ASP A 37 -6.62 3.00 21.77
C ASP A 37 -7.36 4.33 21.56
N PHE A 38 -6.88 5.16 20.65
CA PHE A 38 -7.49 6.46 20.38
C PHE A 38 -8.94 6.33 19.91
N GLY A 39 -9.22 5.39 19.00
CA GLY A 39 -10.56 5.20 18.42
C GLY A 39 -11.55 4.56 19.39
N LYS A 40 -11.07 3.69 20.29
CA LYS A 40 -11.93 2.93 21.22
C LYS A 40 -12.11 3.62 22.56
N ASN A 41 -11.10 4.34 23.04
CA ASN A 41 -11.07 4.90 24.38
C ASN A 41 -11.05 6.43 24.40
N VAL A 42 -10.01 7.05 23.83
CA VAL A 42 -9.77 8.50 23.96
C VAL A 42 -10.83 9.34 23.23
N ILE A 43 -11.13 9.03 21.99
CA ILE A 43 -12.13 9.78 21.19
C ILE A 43 -13.55 9.60 21.75
N PRO A 44 -14.02 8.39 22.08
CA PRO A 44 -15.31 8.22 22.73
C PRO A 44 -15.44 8.99 24.05
N ALA A 45 -14.38 9.04 24.89
CA ALA A 45 -14.37 9.83 26.11
C ALA A 45 -14.53 11.33 25.83
N ALA A 46 -13.82 11.87 24.82
CA ALA A 46 -13.95 13.27 24.39
C ALA A 46 -15.36 13.58 23.86
N VAL A 47 -15.96 12.66 23.12
CA VAL A 47 -17.34 12.78 22.59
C VAL A 47 -18.35 12.77 23.76
N ALA A 48 -18.20 11.86 24.71
CA ALA A 48 -19.08 11.77 25.88
C ALA A 48 -19.04 13.06 26.75
N GLN A 49 -17.89 13.73 26.79
CA GLN A 49 -17.74 15.03 27.48
C GLN A 49 -18.32 16.21 26.68
N GLY A 50 -18.83 15.98 25.46
CA GLY A 50 -19.35 17.02 24.56
C GLY A 50 -18.28 17.99 24.03
N ARG A 51 -17.00 17.59 24.06
CA ARG A 51 -15.84 18.40 23.64
C ARG A 51 -15.25 17.98 22.29
N ALA A 52 -15.99 17.21 21.50
CA ALA A 52 -15.60 16.78 20.18
C ALA A 52 -16.49 17.40 19.09
N LEU A 53 -15.89 17.86 18.00
CA LEU A 53 -16.58 18.38 16.84
C LEU A 53 -16.18 17.57 15.60
N ALA A 54 -17.16 17.03 14.88
CA ALA A 54 -16.92 16.34 13.63
C ALA A 54 -16.78 17.34 12.48
N HIS A 55 -15.68 17.24 11.71
CA HIS A 55 -15.47 18.00 10.49
C HIS A 55 -15.71 17.10 9.27
N PRO A 56 -16.71 17.37 8.41
CA PRO A 56 -16.91 16.58 7.20
C PRO A 56 -15.74 16.75 6.23
N PHE A 57 -15.07 15.65 5.90
CA PHE A 57 -13.86 15.63 5.07
C PHE A 57 -14.07 16.31 3.70
N GLY A 58 -15.23 16.14 3.08
CA GLY A 58 -15.55 16.76 1.81
C GLY A 58 -15.48 18.30 1.80
N LEU A 59 -15.51 18.97 2.97
CA LEU A 59 -15.38 20.42 3.06
C LEU A 59 -13.93 20.92 2.95
N SER A 60 -12.94 20.04 3.22
CA SER A 60 -11.51 20.38 3.20
C SER A 60 -10.68 19.54 2.24
N CYS A 61 -11.28 18.52 1.62
CA CYS A 61 -10.59 17.72 0.62
C CYS A 61 -10.31 18.55 -0.64
N VAL A 62 -9.05 18.65 -1.00
CA VAL A 62 -8.58 19.38 -2.19
C VAL A 62 -8.37 18.49 -3.40
N SER A 63 -8.57 17.18 -3.26
CA SER A 63 -8.43 16.24 -4.37
C SER A 63 -9.44 16.56 -5.47
N ARG A 64 -8.95 16.85 -6.66
CA ARG A 64 -9.76 17.07 -7.87
C ARG A 64 -10.06 15.74 -8.56
N VAL A 65 -10.61 14.78 -7.85
CA VAL A 65 -11.12 13.58 -8.49
C VAL A 65 -12.23 13.99 -9.45
N LYS A 66 -12.21 13.51 -10.68
CA LYS A 66 -13.22 13.83 -11.71
C LYS A 66 -14.66 13.56 -11.27
N SER A 67 -14.86 12.66 -10.30
CA SER A 67 -16.17 12.36 -9.70
C SER A 67 -16.65 13.40 -8.68
N GLY A 68 -15.79 14.35 -8.25
CA GLY A 68 -16.10 15.31 -7.19
C GLY A 68 -16.16 14.70 -5.78
N ALA A 69 -15.88 13.40 -5.63
CA ALA A 69 -15.86 12.75 -4.33
C ALA A 69 -14.48 12.91 -3.65
N PRO A 70 -14.45 13.14 -2.32
CA PRO A 70 -13.19 13.22 -1.60
C PRO A 70 -12.48 11.86 -1.60
N TYR A 71 -11.18 11.84 -1.92
CA TYR A 71 -10.37 10.61 -1.93
C TYR A 71 -9.87 10.29 -0.54
N TRP A 72 -10.23 9.13 -0.06
CA TRP A 72 -9.69 8.53 1.17
C TRP A 72 -9.72 7.01 1.06
N ARG A 73 -8.65 6.35 1.48
CA ARG A 73 -8.54 4.88 1.52
C ARG A 73 -7.98 4.44 2.86
N ASP A 74 -8.67 3.51 3.50
CA ASP A 74 -8.09 2.72 4.58
C ASP A 74 -7.20 1.64 4.00
N VAL A 75 -5.96 1.57 4.48
CA VAL A 75 -4.94 0.60 4.04
C VAL A 75 -4.49 -0.34 5.17
N GLY A 76 -5.35 -0.53 6.17
CA GLY A 76 -5.09 -1.34 7.37
C GLY A 76 -5.01 -2.85 7.12
N THR A 77 -5.40 -3.33 5.93
CA THR A 77 -5.29 -4.75 5.56
C THR A 77 -4.39 -4.92 4.33
N ILE A 78 -3.84 -6.13 4.14
CA ILE A 78 -3.01 -6.46 2.97
C ILE A 78 -3.78 -6.20 1.67
N ASP A 79 -5.04 -6.61 1.61
CA ASP A 79 -5.90 -6.44 0.45
C ASP A 79 -6.16 -4.96 0.14
N ALA A 80 -6.48 -4.16 1.16
CA ALA A 80 -6.72 -2.74 1.01
C ALA A 80 -5.44 -1.99 0.58
N PHE A 81 -4.30 -2.33 1.17
CA PHE A 81 -2.99 -1.79 0.78
C PHE A 81 -2.64 -2.14 -0.68
N TRP A 82 -2.80 -3.41 -1.06
CA TRP A 82 -2.55 -3.88 -2.42
C TRP A 82 -3.47 -3.19 -3.43
N SER A 83 -4.76 -3.15 -3.16
CA SER A 83 -5.76 -2.53 -4.04
C SER A 83 -5.52 -1.04 -4.22
N ALA A 84 -5.26 -0.29 -3.13
CA ALA A 84 -5.01 1.15 -3.20
C ALA A 84 -3.75 1.49 -4.01
N ASN A 85 -2.69 0.67 -3.92
CA ASN A 85 -1.50 0.85 -4.75
C ASN A 85 -1.76 0.56 -6.22
N LEU A 86 -2.51 -0.50 -6.55
CA LEU A 86 -2.82 -0.84 -7.95
C LEU A 86 -3.78 0.14 -8.60
N ASP A 87 -4.69 0.75 -7.83
CA ASP A 87 -5.57 1.81 -8.31
C ASP A 87 -4.77 2.98 -8.89
N LEU A 88 -3.65 3.36 -8.26
CA LEU A 88 -2.75 4.40 -8.79
C LEU A 88 -2.13 4.04 -10.15
N ALA A 89 -1.99 2.76 -10.47
CA ALA A 89 -1.47 2.28 -11.76
C ALA A 89 -2.58 2.10 -12.81
N SER A 90 -3.84 2.37 -12.47
CA SER A 90 -4.94 2.28 -13.42
C SER A 90 -4.87 3.39 -14.48
N THR A 91 -5.57 3.21 -15.59
CA THR A 91 -5.60 4.20 -16.69
C THR A 91 -6.23 5.54 -16.25
N VAL A 92 -7.19 5.50 -15.33
CA VAL A 92 -7.85 6.67 -14.75
C VAL A 92 -7.96 6.45 -13.25
N PRO A 93 -6.86 6.72 -12.48
CA PRO A 93 -6.88 6.55 -11.05
C PRO A 93 -7.81 7.55 -10.36
N GLU A 94 -8.37 7.17 -9.22
CA GLU A 94 -9.16 8.09 -8.40
C GLU A 94 -8.32 9.23 -7.82
N LEU A 95 -7.08 8.93 -7.41
CA LEU A 95 -6.09 9.93 -6.98
C LEU A 95 -5.08 10.18 -8.10
N ASP A 96 -5.06 11.40 -8.62
CA ASP A 96 -4.05 11.82 -9.59
C ASP A 96 -2.77 12.27 -8.90
N ILE A 97 -1.77 11.40 -8.87
CA ILE A 97 -0.44 11.72 -8.32
C ILE A 97 0.40 12.63 -9.23
N TYR A 98 -0.07 12.92 -10.44
CA TYR A 98 0.56 13.83 -11.40
C TYR A 98 -0.06 15.23 -11.38
N ASP A 99 -1.00 15.52 -10.48
CA ASP A 99 -1.58 16.84 -10.31
C ASP A 99 -0.52 17.85 -9.84
N THR A 100 -0.13 18.76 -10.74
CA THR A 100 0.88 19.79 -10.46
C THR A 100 0.32 20.96 -9.65
N GLU A 101 -0.99 21.14 -9.56
CA GLU A 101 -1.62 22.18 -8.75
C GLU A 101 -1.72 21.76 -7.29
N TRP A 102 -1.70 20.44 -7.03
CA TRP A 102 -1.66 19.87 -5.67
C TRP A 102 -0.59 18.76 -5.57
N PRO A 103 0.70 19.08 -5.68
CA PRO A 103 1.76 18.08 -5.64
C PRO A 103 1.84 17.41 -4.27
N ILE A 104 2.01 16.09 -4.26
CA ILE A 104 2.24 15.33 -3.03
C ILE A 104 3.70 15.49 -2.63
N TRP A 105 3.96 16.30 -1.63
CA TRP A 105 5.29 16.51 -1.08
C TRP A 105 5.66 15.35 -0.14
N THR A 106 6.64 14.56 -0.52
CA THR A 106 7.18 13.46 0.28
C THR A 106 8.69 13.36 0.11
N TYR A 107 9.34 12.64 1.01
CA TYR A 107 10.75 12.34 0.85
C TYR A 107 10.99 11.51 -0.42
N GLN A 108 11.84 12.01 -1.30
CA GLN A 108 12.26 11.30 -2.50
C GLN A 108 13.77 11.15 -2.49
N ARG A 109 14.25 9.90 -2.60
CA ARG A 109 15.66 9.63 -2.82
C ARG A 109 16.06 10.12 -4.20
N GLN A 110 17.22 10.78 -4.31
CA GLN A 110 17.79 11.12 -5.62
C GLN A 110 18.34 9.84 -6.27
N LEU A 111 17.60 9.28 -7.18
CA LEU A 111 17.93 8.03 -7.87
C LEU A 111 17.95 8.24 -9.38
N PRO A 112 18.74 7.44 -10.11
CA PRO A 112 18.70 7.48 -11.58
C PRO A 112 17.33 7.04 -12.08
N PRO A 113 16.95 7.40 -13.32
CA PRO A 113 15.72 6.93 -13.94
C PRO A 113 15.65 5.41 -13.98
N ALA A 114 14.43 4.87 -14.03
CA ALA A 114 14.21 3.46 -14.26
C ALA A 114 14.77 3.03 -15.63
N LYS A 115 15.37 1.83 -15.71
CA LYS A 115 16.04 1.32 -16.91
C LYS A 115 15.44 -0.01 -17.33
N PHE A 116 15.13 -0.12 -18.62
CA PHE A 116 14.74 -1.36 -19.28
C PHE A 116 15.89 -1.86 -20.14
N VAL A 117 16.23 -3.13 -20.00
CA VAL A 117 17.33 -3.74 -20.74
C VAL A 117 16.87 -5.06 -21.37
N PRO A 118 17.41 -5.43 -22.53
CA PRO A 118 17.14 -6.75 -23.10
C PRO A 118 17.80 -7.85 -22.28
N ASP A 119 17.29 -9.06 -22.40
CA ASP A 119 17.95 -10.26 -21.90
C ASP A 119 19.05 -10.74 -22.87
N THR A 120 19.66 -11.88 -22.54
CA THR A 120 20.71 -12.50 -23.35
C THR A 120 20.22 -13.02 -24.71
N LEU A 121 18.92 -13.14 -24.91
CA LEU A 121 18.28 -13.56 -26.16
C LEU A 121 17.74 -12.38 -26.98
N GLY A 122 17.94 -11.13 -26.48
CA GLY A 122 17.46 -9.92 -27.12
C GLY A 122 15.98 -9.58 -26.81
N GLN A 123 15.32 -10.30 -25.91
CA GLN A 123 13.96 -9.96 -25.48
C GLN A 123 14.00 -8.74 -24.54
N ASN A 124 13.25 -7.71 -24.88
CA ASN A 124 13.19 -6.49 -24.10
C ASN A 124 12.38 -6.66 -22.79
N GLY A 125 12.75 -5.88 -21.78
CA GLY A 125 11.87 -5.62 -20.63
C GLY A 125 10.67 -4.79 -21.08
N VAL A 126 9.47 -5.16 -20.64
CA VAL A 126 8.21 -4.52 -21.00
C VAL A 126 7.39 -4.24 -19.74
N ALA A 127 6.84 -3.04 -19.63
CA ALA A 127 5.88 -2.68 -18.57
C ALA A 127 4.60 -2.11 -19.19
N VAL A 128 3.45 -2.55 -18.68
CA VAL A 128 2.11 -2.13 -19.14
C VAL A 128 1.26 -1.74 -17.93
N ASN A 129 0.64 -0.56 -17.96
CA ASN A 129 -0.16 -0.01 -16.85
C ASN A 129 0.54 -0.20 -15.48
N THR A 130 1.77 0.27 -15.38
CA THR A 130 2.66 0.00 -14.24
C THR A 130 3.36 1.28 -13.81
N LEU A 131 3.35 1.56 -12.52
CA LEU A 131 4.15 2.63 -11.94
C LEU A 131 5.54 2.11 -11.59
N ILE A 132 6.58 2.83 -12.00
CA ILE A 132 7.97 2.43 -11.78
C ILE A 132 8.77 3.61 -11.25
N SER A 133 9.26 3.47 -10.03
CA SER A 133 10.07 4.50 -9.36
C SER A 133 11.52 4.51 -9.84
N GLY A 134 12.28 5.54 -9.43
CA GLY A 134 13.69 5.67 -9.74
C GLY A 134 14.56 4.50 -9.27
N GLY A 135 15.68 4.28 -9.95
CA GLY A 135 16.65 3.23 -9.62
C GLY A 135 16.25 1.81 -10.05
N CYS A 136 15.05 1.60 -10.56
CA CYS A 136 14.58 0.28 -11.00
C CYS A 136 15.31 -0.20 -12.26
N ILE A 137 15.54 -1.52 -12.36
CA ILE A 137 16.04 -2.17 -13.57
C ILE A 137 15.15 -3.38 -13.90
N VAL A 138 14.60 -3.38 -15.11
CA VAL A 138 13.78 -4.49 -15.63
C VAL A 138 14.49 -5.09 -16.84
N SER A 139 14.97 -6.34 -16.70
CA SER A 139 15.71 -7.05 -17.75
C SER A 139 14.80 -8.10 -18.39
N GLY A 140 14.60 -8.07 -19.70
CA GLY A 140 13.96 -9.12 -20.51
C GLY A 140 12.76 -9.79 -19.84
N SER A 141 11.87 -9.01 -19.23
CA SER A 141 10.75 -9.50 -18.42
C SER A 141 9.49 -8.70 -18.71
N TYR A 142 8.35 -9.31 -18.44
CA TYR A 142 7.04 -8.69 -18.59
C TYR A 142 6.47 -8.29 -17.24
N VAL A 143 6.10 -7.02 -17.09
CA VAL A 143 5.46 -6.46 -15.88
C VAL A 143 4.16 -5.80 -16.29
N ALA A 144 3.06 -6.10 -15.63
CA ALA A 144 1.76 -5.50 -15.91
C ALA A 144 0.96 -5.22 -14.65
N HIS A 145 0.15 -4.15 -14.68
CA HIS A 145 -0.74 -3.74 -13.58
C HIS A 145 -0.05 -3.81 -12.22
N SER A 146 1.12 -3.19 -12.10
CA SER A 146 1.99 -3.35 -10.94
C SER A 146 2.57 -2.03 -10.49
N VAL A 147 3.05 -1.99 -9.25
CA VAL A 147 3.79 -0.86 -8.69
C VAL A 147 5.16 -1.33 -8.26
N LEU A 148 6.20 -0.77 -8.88
CA LEU A 148 7.60 -1.00 -8.51
C LEU A 148 8.12 0.21 -7.76
N PHE A 149 8.38 0.05 -6.47
CA PHE A 149 9.02 1.07 -5.67
C PHE A 149 10.51 1.21 -6.02
N SER A 150 11.20 2.11 -5.33
CA SER A 150 12.57 2.48 -5.65
C SER A 150 13.53 1.29 -5.62
N GLU A 151 14.48 1.26 -6.57
CA GLU A 151 15.59 0.30 -6.63
C GLU A 151 15.18 -1.18 -6.79
N VAL A 152 13.95 -1.43 -7.26
CA VAL A 152 13.52 -2.79 -7.59
C VAL A 152 14.30 -3.32 -8.79
N ARG A 153 14.80 -4.55 -8.68
CA ARG A 153 15.51 -5.26 -9.76
C ARG A 153 14.75 -6.50 -10.18
N ILE A 154 14.38 -6.57 -11.45
CA ILE A 154 13.74 -7.75 -12.06
C ILE A 154 14.69 -8.32 -13.10
N HIS A 155 15.18 -9.53 -12.83
CA HIS A 155 16.03 -10.28 -13.76
C HIS A 155 15.20 -10.90 -14.88
N SER A 156 15.88 -11.45 -15.90
CA SER A 156 15.26 -11.91 -17.14
C SER A 156 14.29 -13.08 -16.97
N PHE A 157 13.36 -13.17 -17.92
CA PHE A 157 12.38 -14.26 -18.06
C PHE A 157 11.31 -14.27 -16.95
N CYS A 158 11.12 -13.17 -16.24
CA CYS A 158 10.07 -13.04 -15.24
C CYS A 158 8.75 -12.57 -15.85
N ARG A 159 7.65 -12.96 -15.21
CA ARG A 159 6.32 -12.45 -15.46
C ARG A 159 5.71 -11.97 -14.14
N ILE A 160 5.47 -10.68 -14.04
CA ILE A 160 4.98 -9.99 -12.84
C ILE A 160 3.65 -9.34 -13.20
N GLU A 161 2.60 -9.67 -12.48
CA GLU A 161 1.25 -9.16 -12.73
C GLU A 161 0.54 -8.85 -11.41
N GLU A 162 -0.17 -7.73 -11.36
CA GLU A 162 -0.90 -7.30 -10.16
C GLU A 162 -0.04 -7.34 -8.88
N ALA A 163 1.18 -6.81 -8.98
CA ALA A 163 2.17 -6.89 -7.90
C ALA A 163 2.54 -5.51 -7.35
N VAL A 164 2.72 -5.45 -6.04
CA VAL A 164 3.32 -4.31 -5.34
C VAL A 164 4.67 -4.75 -4.81
N LEU A 165 5.75 -4.27 -5.41
CA LEU A 165 7.12 -4.58 -5.00
C LEU A 165 7.69 -3.38 -4.24
N LEU A 166 7.91 -3.54 -2.92
CA LEU A 166 8.43 -2.49 -2.06
C LEU A 166 9.92 -2.21 -2.33
N PRO A 167 10.51 -1.14 -1.76
CA PRO A 167 11.88 -0.75 -2.10
C PRO A 167 12.91 -1.86 -1.95
N ASP A 168 13.93 -1.83 -2.81
CA ASP A 168 15.11 -2.71 -2.77
C ASP A 168 14.79 -4.22 -3.00
N VAL A 169 13.61 -4.54 -3.55
CA VAL A 169 13.25 -5.92 -3.90
C VAL A 169 14.05 -6.39 -5.13
N THR A 170 14.60 -7.60 -5.04
CA THR A 170 15.24 -8.30 -6.17
C THR A 170 14.45 -9.54 -6.53
N VAL A 171 13.99 -9.62 -7.78
CA VAL A 171 13.31 -10.80 -8.35
C VAL A 171 14.28 -11.49 -9.30
N ASN A 172 14.75 -12.67 -8.94
CA ASN A 172 15.67 -13.46 -9.77
C ASN A 172 14.97 -14.08 -10.98
N ARG A 173 15.75 -14.70 -11.86
CA ARG A 173 15.28 -15.19 -13.18
C ARG A 173 14.13 -16.18 -13.05
N HIS A 174 13.30 -16.24 -14.11
CA HIS A 174 12.22 -17.21 -14.30
C HIS A 174 11.10 -17.16 -13.25
N CYS A 175 11.02 -16.09 -12.45
CA CYS A 175 9.94 -15.92 -11.47
C CYS A 175 8.60 -15.59 -12.14
N ARG A 176 7.52 -16.08 -11.53
CA ARG A 176 6.14 -15.74 -11.89
C ARG A 176 5.39 -15.30 -10.66
N LEU A 177 5.10 -14.01 -10.56
CA LEU A 177 4.43 -13.41 -9.42
C LEU A 177 3.10 -12.80 -9.87
N SER A 178 2.02 -13.19 -9.22
CA SER A 178 0.69 -12.65 -9.51
C SER A 178 -0.07 -12.40 -8.20
N ARG A 179 -0.70 -11.24 -8.07
CA ARG A 179 -1.46 -10.81 -6.89
C ARG A 179 -0.63 -10.89 -5.61
N VAL A 180 0.50 -10.18 -5.60
CA VAL A 180 1.45 -10.25 -4.50
C VAL A 180 1.81 -8.86 -3.97
N VAL A 181 2.12 -8.80 -2.69
CA VAL A 181 2.88 -7.72 -2.06
C VAL A 181 4.21 -8.32 -1.60
N VAL A 182 5.31 -7.77 -2.08
CA VAL A 182 6.66 -8.20 -1.68
C VAL A 182 7.28 -7.11 -0.81
N ASP A 183 7.60 -7.46 0.43
CA ASP A 183 8.19 -6.55 1.41
C ASP A 183 9.59 -6.10 0.99
N ARG A 184 10.01 -4.95 1.54
CA ARG A 184 11.30 -4.32 1.22
C ARG A 184 12.49 -5.28 1.41
N ASP A 185 13.51 -5.07 0.60
CA ASP A 185 14.79 -5.80 0.65
C ASP A 185 14.63 -7.33 0.50
N CYS A 186 13.50 -7.83 0.03
CA CYS A 186 13.35 -9.25 -0.28
C CYS A 186 14.14 -9.61 -1.54
N VAL A 187 14.77 -10.79 -1.49
CA VAL A 187 15.43 -11.39 -2.65
C VAL A 187 14.71 -12.68 -2.99
N GLU A 188 14.01 -12.71 -4.12
CA GLU A 188 13.24 -13.88 -4.53
C GLU A 188 14.13 -14.87 -5.27
N THR A 189 13.99 -16.14 -4.91
CA THR A 189 14.77 -17.23 -5.50
C THR A 189 14.39 -17.44 -6.97
N GLU A 190 15.34 -17.85 -7.78
CA GLU A 190 15.11 -18.17 -9.19
C GLU A 190 13.98 -19.19 -9.35
N GLY A 191 13.12 -18.96 -10.33
CA GLY A 191 12.00 -19.87 -10.64
C GLY A 191 10.84 -19.81 -9.65
N LEU A 192 10.81 -18.86 -8.72
CA LEU A 192 9.71 -18.75 -7.76
C LEU A 192 8.39 -18.48 -8.49
N VAL A 193 7.37 -19.31 -8.20
CA VAL A 193 6.01 -19.13 -8.68
C VAL A 193 5.08 -18.85 -7.49
N VAL A 194 4.34 -17.74 -7.54
CA VAL A 194 3.37 -17.31 -6.53
C VAL A 194 2.12 -16.75 -7.21
N GLY A 195 0.95 -17.01 -6.63
CA GLY A 195 -0.35 -16.58 -7.14
C GLY A 195 -0.98 -17.55 -8.15
N LYS A 196 -0.44 -18.76 -8.29
CA LYS A 196 -0.97 -19.80 -9.18
C LYS A 196 -1.55 -21.00 -8.43
N ASP A 197 -0.97 -21.37 -7.31
CA ASP A 197 -1.39 -22.50 -6.48
C ASP A 197 -1.73 -21.99 -5.06
N PRO A 198 -3.03 -21.83 -4.73
CA PRO A 198 -3.44 -21.29 -3.44
C PRO A 198 -2.97 -22.13 -2.23
N VAL A 199 -2.89 -23.44 -2.39
CA VAL A 199 -2.49 -24.35 -1.30
C VAL A 199 -1.00 -24.20 -1.02
N LEU A 200 -0.19 -24.25 -2.06
CA LEU A 200 1.25 -24.09 -1.96
C LEU A 200 1.63 -22.68 -1.46
N ASP A 201 0.94 -21.66 -1.92
CA ASP A 201 1.17 -20.28 -1.50
C ASP A 201 0.86 -20.10 -0.01
N ALA A 202 -0.27 -20.63 0.49
CA ALA A 202 -0.64 -20.55 1.90
C ALA A 202 0.32 -21.33 2.83
N GLN A 203 0.97 -22.39 2.33
CA GLN A 203 1.98 -23.12 3.09
C GLN A 203 3.28 -22.31 3.26
N ARG A 204 3.65 -21.52 2.25
CA ARG A 204 4.93 -20.79 2.20
C ARG A 204 4.84 -19.37 2.71
N PHE A 205 3.71 -18.72 2.49
CA PHE A 205 3.51 -17.28 2.69
C PHE A 205 2.22 -17.01 3.46
N GLU A 206 1.97 -15.75 3.77
CA GLU A 206 0.68 -15.27 4.21
C GLU A 206 -0.19 -15.00 2.99
N ARG A 207 -1.35 -15.63 2.93
CA ARG A 207 -2.31 -15.46 1.85
C ARG A 207 -3.65 -15.02 2.42
N THR A 208 -4.20 -13.94 1.87
CA THR A 208 -5.53 -13.45 2.26
C THR A 208 -6.65 -14.31 1.67
N GLU A 209 -7.86 -14.12 2.16
CA GLU A 209 -9.05 -14.81 1.62
C GLU A 209 -9.32 -14.44 0.17
N THR A 210 -9.05 -13.20 -0.24
CA THR A 210 -9.21 -12.73 -1.62
C THR A 210 -8.09 -13.20 -2.56
N GLY A 211 -7.04 -13.80 -2.01
CA GLY A 211 -5.96 -14.42 -2.77
C GLY A 211 -4.72 -13.56 -2.95
N VAL A 212 -4.60 -12.43 -2.29
CA VAL A 212 -3.36 -11.65 -2.27
C VAL A 212 -2.33 -12.35 -1.39
N VAL A 213 -1.09 -12.45 -1.85
CA VAL A 213 0.00 -13.11 -1.13
C VAL A 213 1.01 -12.07 -0.63
N LEU A 214 1.31 -12.10 0.67
CA LEU A 214 2.35 -11.28 1.27
C LEU A 214 3.65 -12.09 1.42
N ILE A 215 4.71 -11.60 0.80
CA ILE A 215 6.05 -12.16 0.88
C ILE A 215 6.90 -11.25 1.77
N THR A 216 7.42 -11.78 2.88
CA THR A 216 8.30 -11.06 3.80
C THR A 216 9.61 -11.81 4.02
N ARG A 217 10.65 -11.11 4.48
CA ARG A 217 11.96 -11.73 4.79
C ARG A 217 11.87 -12.87 5.82
N LYS A 218 10.95 -12.76 6.81
CA LYS A 218 10.87 -13.69 7.95
C LYS A 218 10.06 -14.95 7.67
N LYS A 219 9.24 -14.99 6.63
CA LYS A 219 8.30 -16.09 6.36
C LYS A 219 8.74 -17.01 5.22
N LYS A 220 10.00 -16.98 4.79
CA LYS A 220 10.54 -18.10 3.98
C LYS A 220 10.66 -19.34 4.88
N LYS A 221 9.53 -19.99 5.18
CA LYS A 221 9.55 -21.33 5.80
C LYS A 221 10.40 -22.21 4.88
N LYS A 222 11.52 -22.71 5.40
CA LYS A 222 12.34 -23.70 4.69
C LYS A 222 11.43 -24.88 4.38
N LEU A 223 11.22 -25.14 3.10
CA LEU A 223 10.76 -26.45 2.65
C LEU A 223 11.96 -27.40 2.89
N THR A 224 11.87 -28.17 3.97
CA THR A 224 12.71 -29.36 4.18
C THR A 224 12.19 -30.49 3.31
#